data_2df5f0eb150169c6f1e69b5f9b6054da
#
_entry.id   2df5f0eb150169c6f1e69b5f9b6054da
#
_cell.length_a   1.000
_cell.length_b   1.000
_cell.length_c   1.000
_cell.angle_alpha   90.00
_cell.angle_beta   90.00
_cell.angle_gamma   90.00
#
_symmetry.space_group_name_H-M   'P 1'
#
loop_
_entity.id
_entity.type
_entity.pdbx_description
1 polymer ?
#
loop_
_entity_poly.entity_id
_entity_poly.type
_entity_poly.pdbx_seq_one_letter_code
_entity_poly.pdbx_strand_id
1 'polypeptide(L)'
;PGFTPNGLVMVSLDGPRSLWTDSLATENFTRAALGELAAIPGVASVSGFNAGFFNGNWSSSPIKVVGRGDDQAARQIQQQVVLPGFFRTLGVPVVAGRDFSEEDNASSAPVVIISQAAARREFPGESPLGKRVVWQGQQWTIIGVAADVQYAALDKDFQPIIYVPAAQRGGNW
;
A
#
# COMPACT_ATOMS: atom_id res chain seq x y z
N PRO A 1 -9.37 -11.03 10.56
CA PRO A 1 -8.25 -10.08 10.32
C PRO A 1 -8.23 -9.52 8.91
N GLY A 2 -8.93 -10.12 7.91
CA GLY A 2 -8.98 -9.64 6.53
C GLY A 2 -7.80 -10.11 5.67
N PHE A 3 -6.91 -10.93 6.18
CA PHE A 3 -5.81 -11.59 5.48
C PHE A 3 -5.68 -13.05 5.91
N THR A 4 -4.92 -13.86 5.17
CA THR A 4 -4.72 -15.29 5.46
C THR A 4 -3.43 -15.47 6.27
N PRO A 5 -3.50 -15.68 7.60
CA PRO A 5 -2.30 -15.76 8.45
C PRO A 5 -1.56 -17.10 8.34
N ASN A 6 -2.25 -18.17 7.93
CA ASN A 6 -1.66 -19.50 7.87
C ASN A 6 -0.60 -19.59 6.76
N GLY A 7 0.61 -20.00 7.13
CA GLY A 7 1.75 -20.08 6.23
C GLY A 7 2.42 -18.74 5.91
N LEU A 8 1.98 -17.64 6.55
CA LEU A 8 2.63 -16.34 6.41
C LEU A 8 3.78 -16.21 7.40
N VAL A 9 4.96 -15.88 6.90
CA VAL A 9 6.13 -15.53 7.71
C VAL A 9 6.48 -14.08 7.44
N MET A 10 6.66 -13.30 8.49
CA MET A 10 7.07 -11.90 8.40
C MET A 10 8.52 -11.76 8.85
N VAL A 11 9.33 -11.09 8.01
CA VAL A 11 10.73 -10.80 8.24
C VAL A 11 10.94 -9.29 8.20
N SER A 12 11.60 -8.75 9.21
CA SER A 12 12.04 -7.35 9.20
C SER A 12 13.43 -7.28 8.59
N LEU A 13 13.60 -6.38 7.63
CA LEU A 13 14.90 -6.08 7.04
C LEU A 13 15.44 -4.81 7.67
N ASP A 14 16.53 -4.95 8.42
CA ASP A 14 17.24 -3.83 9.03
C ASP A 14 18.57 -3.60 8.32
N GLY A 15 18.95 -2.34 8.19
CA GLY A 15 20.22 -1.96 7.56
C GLY A 15 20.72 -0.62 8.07
N PRO A 16 21.96 -0.23 7.72
CA PRO A 16 22.49 1.06 8.10
C PRO A 16 21.64 2.19 7.53
N ARG A 17 21.57 3.33 8.24
CA ARG A 17 20.76 4.48 7.83
C ARG A 17 21.06 4.95 6.40
N SER A 18 22.31 4.85 5.97
CA SER A 18 22.75 5.21 4.61
C SER A 18 22.04 4.39 3.53
N LEU A 19 21.73 3.13 3.79
CA LEU A 19 20.97 2.28 2.88
C LEU A 19 19.59 2.87 2.60
N TRP A 20 18.91 3.36 3.63
CA TRP A 20 17.52 3.86 3.55
C TRP A 20 17.41 5.31 3.08
N THR A 21 18.53 6.01 2.93
CA THR A 21 18.57 7.39 2.40
C THR A 21 18.96 7.46 0.92
N ASP A 22 19.45 6.36 0.36
CA ASP A 22 19.80 6.22 -1.06
C ASP A 22 18.75 5.36 -1.76
N SER A 23 17.98 5.97 -2.64
CA SER A 23 16.88 5.31 -3.35
C SER A 23 17.34 4.10 -4.18
N LEU A 24 18.48 4.22 -4.87
CA LEU A 24 19.01 3.15 -5.70
C LEU A 24 19.55 2.00 -4.85
N ALA A 25 20.25 2.33 -3.76
CA ALA A 25 20.75 1.34 -2.81
C ALA A 25 19.59 0.57 -2.15
N THR A 26 18.53 1.29 -1.71
CA THR A 26 17.32 0.69 -1.16
C THR A 26 16.65 -0.25 -2.15
N GLU A 27 16.47 0.18 -3.40
CA GLU A 27 15.83 -0.63 -4.43
C GLU A 27 16.64 -1.90 -4.73
N ASN A 28 17.96 -1.78 -4.91
CA ASN A 28 18.84 -2.92 -5.18
C ASN A 28 18.87 -3.91 -4.02
N PHE A 29 18.97 -3.41 -2.79
CA PHE A 29 18.93 -4.23 -1.58
C PHE A 29 17.61 -4.99 -1.45
N THR A 30 16.50 -4.28 -1.62
CA THR A 30 15.15 -4.87 -1.55
C THR A 30 14.96 -5.94 -2.61
N ARG A 31 15.37 -5.66 -3.84
CA ARG A 31 15.29 -6.63 -4.95
C ARG A 31 16.11 -7.88 -4.68
N ALA A 32 17.34 -7.72 -4.19
CA ALA A 32 18.20 -8.84 -3.83
C ALA A 32 17.59 -9.67 -2.70
N ALA A 33 17.12 -9.02 -1.62
CA ALA A 33 16.50 -9.71 -0.48
C ALA A 33 15.24 -10.49 -0.89
N LEU A 34 14.37 -9.90 -1.73
CA LEU A 34 13.20 -10.59 -2.25
C LEU A 34 13.59 -11.81 -3.11
N GLY A 35 14.64 -11.68 -3.93
CA GLY A 35 15.17 -12.80 -4.74
C GLY A 35 15.66 -13.97 -3.87
N GLU A 36 16.44 -13.68 -2.85
CA GLU A 36 16.94 -14.69 -1.91
C GLU A 36 15.80 -15.37 -1.15
N LEU A 37 14.83 -14.59 -0.66
CA LEU A 37 13.67 -15.12 0.05
C LEU A 37 12.79 -15.99 -0.87
N ALA A 38 12.61 -15.59 -2.12
CA ALA A 38 11.83 -16.35 -3.09
C ALA A 38 12.50 -17.68 -3.51
N ALA A 39 13.84 -17.77 -3.39
CA ALA A 39 14.59 -18.96 -3.71
C ALA A 39 14.54 -20.04 -2.60
N ILE A 40 14.03 -19.70 -1.41
CA ILE A 40 13.92 -20.66 -0.29
C ILE A 40 12.88 -21.73 -0.62
N PRO A 41 13.23 -23.03 -0.54
CA PRO A 41 12.29 -24.10 -0.80
C PRO A 41 11.04 -24.02 0.09
N GLY A 42 9.85 -24.09 -0.54
CA GLY A 42 8.56 -24.00 0.16
C GLY A 42 7.99 -22.58 0.24
N VAL A 43 8.73 -21.54 -0.18
CA VAL A 43 8.21 -20.19 -0.31
C VAL A 43 7.41 -20.08 -1.60
N ALA A 44 6.10 -19.82 -1.48
CA ALA A 44 5.19 -19.69 -2.62
C ALA A 44 5.17 -18.28 -3.23
N SER A 45 5.36 -17.25 -2.40
CA SER A 45 5.42 -15.85 -2.84
C SER A 45 6.12 -15.00 -1.79
N VAL A 46 6.71 -13.90 -2.25
CA VAL A 46 7.35 -12.89 -1.40
C VAL A 46 6.86 -11.52 -1.83
N SER A 47 6.63 -10.65 -0.87
CA SER A 47 6.38 -9.23 -1.08
C SER A 47 6.80 -8.45 0.15
N GLY A 48 6.68 -7.12 0.11
CA GLY A 48 7.06 -6.27 1.23
C GLY A 48 6.21 -5.02 1.36
N PHE A 49 6.40 -4.33 2.48
CA PHE A 49 5.71 -3.09 2.80
C PHE A 49 6.51 -2.30 3.85
N ASN A 50 6.25 -1.00 3.95
CA ASN A 50 7.07 -0.09 4.77
C ASN A 50 6.62 0.10 6.21
N ALA A 51 5.51 -0.45 6.63
CA ALA A 51 5.02 -0.32 8.01
C ALA A 51 4.76 -1.69 8.63
N GLY A 52 5.13 -1.85 9.89
CA GLY A 52 4.98 -3.11 10.57
C GLY A 52 3.53 -3.47 10.87
N PHE A 53 3.14 -4.69 10.55
CA PHE A 53 1.95 -5.30 11.11
C PHE A 53 2.06 -5.33 12.64
N PHE A 54 1.03 -4.89 13.34
CA PHE A 54 0.88 -4.98 14.79
C PHE A 54 1.93 -4.27 15.65
N ASN A 55 2.83 -3.48 15.08
CA ASN A 55 3.82 -2.71 15.86
C ASN A 55 3.37 -1.28 16.21
N GLY A 56 2.17 -0.88 15.81
CA GLY A 56 1.60 0.44 16.10
C GLY A 56 2.21 1.61 15.35
N ASN A 57 3.17 1.37 14.47
CA ASN A 57 3.90 2.41 13.73
C ASN A 57 3.18 2.75 12.42
N TRP A 58 2.06 3.46 12.54
CA TRP A 58 1.22 3.86 11.42
C TRP A 58 1.52 5.29 10.99
N SER A 59 1.77 5.47 9.71
CA SER A 59 1.83 6.79 9.11
C SER A 59 0.46 7.14 8.53
N SER A 60 -0.04 8.33 8.85
CA SER A 60 -1.26 8.88 8.26
C SER A 60 -0.98 10.23 7.64
N SER A 61 -1.70 10.57 6.61
CA SER A 61 -1.59 11.85 5.92
C SER A 61 -2.94 12.30 5.37
N PRO A 62 -3.11 13.61 5.13
CA PRO A 62 -4.35 14.12 4.59
C PRO A 62 -4.55 13.70 3.13
N ILE A 63 -5.78 13.34 2.78
CA ILE A 63 -6.25 13.06 1.43
C ILE A 63 -7.41 13.96 1.07
N LYS A 64 -7.51 14.39 -0.19
CA LYS A 64 -8.66 15.10 -0.76
C LYS A 64 -9.12 14.42 -2.04
N VAL A 65 -10.43 14.31 -2.25
CA VAL A 65 -10.99 13.81 -3.51
C VAL A 65 -11.03 14.98 -4.52
N VAL A 66 -10.49 14.76 -5.71
CA VAL A 66 -10.49 15.76 -6.79
C VAL A 66 -11.92 15.97 -7.31
N GLY A 67 -12.31 17.23 -7.49
CA GLY A 67 -13.64 17.59 -8.02
C GLY A 67 -14.76 17.68 -6.98
N ARG A 68 -14.48 17.47 -5.71
CA ARG A 68 -15.35 17.88 -4.61
C ARG A 68 -14.87 19.24 -4.13
N GLY A 69 -15.76 20.24 -4.10
CA GLY A 69 -15.45 21.64 -3.88
C GLY A 69 -14.33 21.96 -2.87
N ASP A 70 -13.74 23.12 -2.99
CA ASP A 70 -12.57 23.55 -2.19
C ASP A 70 -12.84 23.56 -0.67
N ASP A 71 -14.10 23.58 -0.27
CA ASP A 71 -14.54 23.54 1.14
C ASP A 71 -14.41 22.16 1.79
N GLN A 72 -14.08 21.10 1.02
CA GLN A 72 -13.88 19.78 1.62
C GLN A 72 -12.57 19.74 2.43
N ALA A 73 -12.70 19.65 3.75
CA ALA A 73 -11.56 19.43 4.63
C ALA A 73 -10.82 18.14 4.26
N ALA A 74 -9.49 18.22 4.20
CA ALA A 74 -8.67 17.04 4.01
C ALA A 74 -8.88 16.05 5.16
N ARG A 75 -9.09 14.77 4.84
CA ARG A 75 -9.31 13.72 5.83
C ARG A 75 -8.06 12.86 6.00
N GLN A 76 -7.75 12.52 7.25
CA GLN A 76 -6.63 11.62 7.53
C GLN A 76 -6.92 10.22 7.00
N ILE A 77 -5.94 9.65 6.31
CA ILE A 77 -5.96 8.27 5.82
C ILE A 77 -4.65 7.60 6.20
N GLN A 78 -4.72 6.34 6.62
CA GLN A 78 -3.51 5.55 6.83
C GLN A 78 -2.87 5.24 5.49
N GLN A 79 -1.55 5.26 5.43
CA GLN A 79 -0.81 4.98 4.20
C GLN A 79 0.02 3.72 4.36
N GLN A 80 0.10 2.96 3.28
CA GLN A 80 0.91 1.77 3.17
C GLN A 80 1.63 1.77 1.84
N VAL A 81 2.95 1.81 1.85
CA VAL A 81 3.75 1.60 0.65
C VAL A 81 3.99 0.10 0.50
N VAL A 82 3.71 -0.44 -0.66
CA VAL A 82 3.73 -1.88 -0.90
C VAL A 82 4.54 -2.24 -2.15
N LEU A 83 5.14 -3.42 -2.12
CA LEU A 83 5.82 -4.02 -3.27
C LEU A 83 4.82 -4.82 -4.13
N PRO A 84 5.15 -5.10 -5.39
CA PRO A 84 4.33 -5.93 -6.26
C PRO A 84 3.97 -7.28 -5.60
N GLY A 85 2.75 -7.73 -5.82
CA GLY A 85 2.26 -9.00 -5.27
C GLY A 85 1.87 -8.95 -3.80
N PHE A 86 1.88 -7.78 -3.14
CA PHE A 86 1.53 -7.62 -1.74
C PHE A 86 0.17 -8.25 -1.38
N PHE A 87 -0.87 -7.88 -2.10
CA PHE A 87 -2.23 -8.37 -1.83
C PHE A 87 -2.33 -9.89 -2.01
N ARG A 88 -1.73 -10.42 -3.07
CA ARG A 88 -1.69 -11.87 -3.32
C ARG A 88 -0.94 -12.62 -2.21
N THR A 89 0.22 -12.11 -1.79
CA THR A 89 1.05 -12.77 -0.76
C THR A 89 0.34 -12.80 0.60
N LEU A 90 -0.43 -11.77 0.93
CA LEU A 90 -1.21 -11.72 2.16
C LEU A 90 -2.58 -12.43 2.05
N GLY A 91 -3.00 -12.84 0.85
CA GLY A 91 -4.34 -13.36 0.62
C GLY A 91 -5.44 -12.31 0.78
N VAL A 92 -5.14 -11.04 0.52
CA VAL A 92 -6.10 -9.93 0.55
C VAL A 92 -6.68 -9.75 -0.86
N PRO A 93 -7.98 -9.95 -1.08
CA PRO A 93 -8.54 -9.77 -2.41
C PRO A 93 -8.63 -8.29 -2.81
N VAL A 94 -8.28 -7.98 -4.06
CA VAL A 94 -8.68 -6.74 -4.72
C VAL A 94 -10.09 -6.96 -5.24
N VAL A 95 -11.08 -6.36 -4.57
CA VAL A 95 -12.51 -6.63 -4.76
C VAL A 95 -13.11 -5.83 -5.91
N ALA A 96 -12.43 -4.80 -6.39
CA ALA A 96 -12.82 -4.03 -7.56
C ALA A 96 -11.57 -3.44 -8.24
N GLY A 97 -11.59 -3.29 -9.57
CA GLY A 97 -10.46 -2.81 -10.34
C GLY A 97 -9.36 -3.85 -10.50
N ARG A 98 -8.09 -3.42 -10.39
CA ARG A 98 -6.92 -4.28 -10.55
C ARG A 98 -5.88 -4.08 -9.45
N ASP A 99 -5.02 -5.07 -9.25
CA ASP A 99 -3.81 -4.99 -8.42
C ASP A 99 -2.72 -4.15 -9.13
N PHE A 100 -1.69 -3.79 -8.39
CA PHE A 100 -0.47 -3.20 -8.95
C PHE A 100 0.27 -4.19 -9.84
N SER A 101 0.87 -3.66 -10.90
CA SER A 101 1.70 -4.40 -11.83
C SER A 101 3.07 -3.73 -11.99
N GLU A 102 3.99 -4.37 -12.71
CA GLU A 102 5.30 -3.79 -13.03
C GLU A 102 5.20 -2.54 -13.93
N GLU A 103 4.05 -2.35 -14.60
CA GLU A 103 3.76 -1.16 -15.39
C GLU A 103 3.53 0.07 -14.52
N ASP A 104 3.14 -0.11 -13.24
CA ASP A 104 2.93 0.97 -12.28
C ASP A 104 4.28 1.41 -11.67
N ASN A 105 5.18 1.88 -12.50
CA ASN A 105 6.55 2.28 -12.16
C ASN A 105 6.72 3.81 -12.05
N ALA A 106 7.93 4.27 -11.75
CA ALA A 106 8.24 5.68 -11.54
C ALA A 106 7.96 6.60 -12.76
N SER A 107 7.89 6.04 -13.97
CA SER A 107 7.61 6.79 -15.20
C SER A 107 6.13 6.76 -15.61
N SER A 108 5.32 5.92 -14.98
CA SER A 108 3.89 5.82 -15.28
C SER A 108 3.07 6.84 -14.50
N ALA A 109 1.81 7.03 -14.92
CA ALA A 109 0.88 7.89 -14.19
C ALA A 109 0.70 7.40 -12.75
N PRO A 110 0.67 8.29 -11.74
CA PRO A 110 0.52 7.91 -10.34
C PRO A 110 -0.79 7.19 -10.06
N VAL A 111 -0.70 6.00 -9.46
CA VAL A 111 -1.85 5.15 -9.16
C VAL A 111 -1.87 4.69 -7.70
N VAL A 112 -3.07 4.49 -7.18
CA VAL A 112 -3.27 3.97 -5.82
C VAL A 112 -4.39 2.92 -5.80
N ILE A 113 -4.31 2.06 -4.79
CA ILE A 113 -5.40 1.18 -4.37
C ILE A 113 -5.87 1.68 -3.01
N ILE A 114 -7.17 1.65 -2.76
CA ILE A 114 -7.74 2.04 -1.47
C ILE A 114 -8.46 0.86 -0.81
N SER A 115 -8.55 0.87 0.52
CA SER A 115 -9.36 -0.13 1.23
C SER A 115 -10.86 0.09 1.02
N GLN A 116 -11.68 -0.94 1.24
CA GLN A 116 -13.14 -0.79 1.22
C GLN A 116 -13.63 0.26 2.22
N ALA A 117 -13.01 0.36 3.42
CA ALA A 117 -13.31 1.38 4.41
C ALA A 117 -13.06 2.80 3.85
N ALA A 118 -11.95 2.99 3.13
CA ALA A 118 -11.66 4.25 2.46
C ALA A 118 -12.67 4.53 1.33
N ALA A 119 -13.01 3.52 0.54
CA ALA A 119 -14.00 3.66 -0.52
C ALA A 119 -15.37 4.07 0.02
N ARG A 120 -15.87 3.40 1.07
CA ARG A 120 -17.15 3.75 1.72
C ARG A 120 -17.14 5.16 2.30
N ARG A 121 -16.03 5.58 2.91
CA ARG A 121 -15.91 6.90 3.55
C ARG A 121 -15.79 8.03 2.54
N GLU A 122 -14.98 7.85 1.50
CA GLU A 122 -14.67 8.92 0.54
C GLU A 122 -15.62 8.93 -0.66
N PHE A 123 -16.23 7.80 -1.01
CA PHE A 123 -17.07 7.65 -2.20
C PHE A 123 -18.42 6.97 -1.87
N PRO A 124 -19.22 7.54 -0.93
CA PRO A 124 -20.48 6.93 -0.53
C PRO A 124 -21.45 6.84 -1.72
N GLY A 125 -21.84 5.61 -2.06
CA GLY A 125 -22.81 5.35 -3.14
C GLY A 125 -22.26 5.47 -4.56
N GLU A 126 -20.95 5.69 -4.75
CA GLU A 126 -20.33 5.78 -6.08
C GLU A 126 -19.07 4.91 -6.21
N SER A 127 -18.72 4.55 -7.45
CA SER A 127 -17.47 3.84 -7.71
C SER A 127 -16.27 4.77 -7.53
N PRO A 128 -15.25 4.36 -6.76
CA PRO A 128 -14.00 5.11 -6.66
C PRO A 128 -13.06 4.90 -7.86
N LEU A 129 -13.28 3.85 -8.67
CA LEU A 129 -12.38 3.52 -9.78
C LEU A 129 -12.32 4.63 -10.82
N GLY A 130 -11.08 4.98 -11.22
CA GLY A 130 -10.80 6.07 -12.15
C GLY A 130 -10.94 7.46 -11.54
N LYS A 131 -11.44 7.59 -10.32
CA LYS A 131 -11.45 8.87 -9.58
C LYS A 131 -10.04 9.21 -9.13
N ARG A 132 -9.79 10.51 -8.92
CA ARG A 132 -8.50 11.02 -8.49
C ARG A 132 -8.56 11.56 -7.07
N VAL A 133 -7.47 11.38 -6.35
CA VAL A 133 -7.26 11.94 -5.03
C VAL A 133 -5.97 12.76 -5.02
N VAL A 134 -5.92 13.81 -4.22
CA VAL A 134 -4.69 14.53 -3.90
C VAL A 134 -4.15 13.93 -2.61
N TRP A 135 -2.96 13.38 -2.69
CA TRP A 135 -2.22 12.86 -1.56
C TRP A 135 -0.76 13.31 -1.64
N GLN A 136 -0.22 13.85 -0.55
CA GLN A 136 1.13 14.45 -0.49
C GLN A 136 1.42 15.46 -1.63
N GLY A 137 0.43 16.30 -1.96
CA GLY A 137 0.57 17.35 -2.97
C GLY A 137 0.50 16.88 -4.42
N GLN A 138 0.32 15.59 -4.67
CA GLN A 138 0.24 15.00 -6.01
C GLN A 138 -1.12 14.35 -6.24
N GLN A 139 -1.58 14.35 -7.51
CA GLN A 139 -2.79 13.64 -7.90
C GLN A 139 -2.50 12.18 -8.21
N TRP A 140 -3.32 11.29 -7.67
CA TRP A 140 -3.25 9.85 -7.82
C TRP A 140 -4.56 9.30 -8.32
N THR A 141 -4.53 8.39 -9.28
CA THR A 141 -5.72 7.73 -9.81
C THR A 141 -5.99 6.43 -9.05
N ILE A 142 -7.22 6.25 -8.61
CA ILE A 142 -7.64 5.01 -7.94
C ILE A 142 -7.87 3.93 -8.99
N ILE A 143 -7.07 2.86 -8.96
CA ILE A 143 -7.13 1.74 -9.89
C ILE A 143 -7.74 0.48 -9.30
N GLY A 144 -7.85 0.40 -7.98
CA GLY A 144 -8.39 -0.77 -7.29
C GLY A 144 -8.94 -0.46 -5.92
N VAL A 145 -9.77 -1.37 -5.44
CA VAL A 145 -10.28 -1.41 -4.06
C VAL A 145 -9.90 -2.76 -3.47
N ALA A 146 -9.14 -2.75 -2.38
CA ALA A 146 -8.77 -3.96 -1.64
C ALA A 146 -9.76 -4.21 -0.49
N ALA A 147 -9.95 -5.46 -0.14
CA ALA A 147 -10.69 -5.82 1.06
C ALA A 147 -10.08 -5.16 2.31
N ASP A 148 -10.91 -4.92 3.31
CA ASP A 148 -10.47 -4.32 4.55
C ASP A 148 -9.58 -5.28 5.35
N VAL A 149 -8.47 -4.78 5.87
CA VAL A 149 -7.50 -5.53 6.68
C VAL A 149 -7.31 -4.82 8.03
N GLN A 150 -7.30 -5.61 9.10
CA GLN A 150 -7.00 -5.12 10.45
C GLN A 150 -5.51 -5.28 10.74
N TYR A 151 -4.77 -4.18 10.65
CA TYR A 151 -3.32 -4.17 10.89
C TYR A 151 -2.96 -3.79 12.34
N ALA A 152 -3.78 -2.98 13.01
CA ALA A 152 -3.42 -2.40 14.31
C ALA A 152 -3.93 -3.20 15.51
N ALA A 153 -5.16 -3.68 15.44
CA ALA A 153 -5.78 -4.49 16.49
C ALA A 153 -7.01 -5.21 15.92
N LEU A 154 -7.24 -6.43 16.37
CA LEU A 154 -8.32 -7.27 15.86
C LEU A 154 -9.71 -6.88 16.39
N ASP A 155 -9.78 -6.00 17.36
CA ASP A 155 -10.99 -5.53 18.05
C ASP A 155 -11.45 -4.13 17.64
N LYS A 156 -10.77 -3.49 16.68
CA LYS A 156 -11.11 -2.15 16.21
C LYS A 156 -11.74 -2.16 14.83
N ASP A 157 -12.48 -1.10 14.53
CA ASP A 157 -13.04 -0.87 13.20
C ASP A 157 -11.94 -0.78 12.14
N PHE A 158 -12.28 -1.23 10.93
CA PHE A 158 -11.38 -1.12 9.79
C PHE A 158 -11.03 0.34 9.49
N GLN A 159 -9.75 0.64 9.52
CA GLN A 159 -9.28 1.98 9.23
C GLN A 159 -9.18 2.20 7.71
N PRO A 160 -9.53 3.40 7.23
CA PRO A 160 -9.32 3.76 5.84
C PRO A 160 -7.84 3.78 5.50
N ILE A 161 -7.45 3.06 4.44
CA ILE A 161 -6.07 2.90 4.02
C ILE A 161 -5.94 3.26 2.54
N ILE A 162 -4.84 3.96 2.19
CA ILE A 162 -4.34 4.13 0.83
C ILE A 162 -3.08 3.29 0.66
N TYR A 163 -3.05 2.46 -0.36
CA TYR A 163 -1.89 1.66 -0.77
C TYR A 163 -1.22 2.33 -1.96
N VAL A 164 0.09 2.45 -1.90
CA VAL A 164 0.91 3.13 -2.92
C VAL A 164 2.01 2.18 -3.38
N PRO A 165 2.25 2.02 -4.68
CA PRO A 165 3.33 1.16 -5.15
C PRO A 165 4.69 1.79 -4.82
N ALA A 166 5.60 1.01 -4.26
CA ALA A 166 6.93 1.46 -3.87
C ALA A 166 7.71 2.09 -5.04
N ALA A 167 7.55 1.56 -6.25
CA ALA A 167 8.18 2.07 -7.45
C ALA A 167 7.81 3.54 -7.78
N GLN A 168 6.65 4.02 -7.32
CA GLN A 168 6.22 5.42 -7.52
C GLN A 168 6.54 6.33 -6.33
N ARG A 169 7.19 5.82 -5.27
CA ARG A 169 7.57 6.57 -4.06
C ARG A 169 9.01 7.08 -4.05
N GLY A 170 9.82 6.77 -5.06
CA GLY A 170 11.17 7.29 -5.19
C GLY A 170 12.16 6.82 -4.11
N GLY A 171 12.06 5.58 -3.67
CA GLY A 171 13.06 4.93 -2.81
C GLY A 171 13.00 5.25 -1.31
N ASN A 172 12.23 6.22 -0.88
CA ASN A 172 12.03 6.55 0.54
C ASN A 172 10.73 5.92 1.06
N TRP A 173 10.77 4.65 1.36
CA TRP A 173 9.61 3.89 1.85
C TRP A 173 10.00 2.87 2.93
#